data_8edd1eb2c2d8b2eaa557b0c36bff7d10
#
_entry.id   8edd1eb2c2d8b2eaa557b0c36bff7d10
#
_cell.length_a   1.000
_cell.length_b   1.000
_cell.length_c   1.000
_cell.angle_alpha   90.00
_cell.angle_beta   90.00
_cell.angle_gamma   90.00
#
_symmetry.space_group_name_H-M   'P 1'
#
loop_
_entity.id
_entity.type
_entity.pdbx_description
1 polymer ?
#
loop_
_entity_poly.entity_id
_entity_poly.type
_entity_poly.pdbx_seq_one_letter_code
_entity_poly.pdbx_strand_id
1 'polypeptide(L)'
;IRRRLVGAVPLRDNIYLADHIPTPFVMGLFRPRIYLPSALSGREQAYIIRHQQHHIRRGDHIVKVLSFAALCIHWFNPLVWAAFFLSGKDMEMSCDEAVVHALGEQIRADYSTSLLRLATGRRRIAGMPLAFGEGDTKSRIRNLVNWKTPKRWAALLAAVVCIAVAGACAANPQGSTRGRYDSMEDFSQQTMDAAKTAVY
;
A
#
# COMPACT_ATOMS: atom_id res chain seq x y z
N ILE A 1 -21.92 -1.48 5.31
CA ILE A 1 -21.10 -0.94 6.41
C ILE A 1 -21.94 0.02 7.28
N ARG A 2 -22.62 1.05 6.77
CA ARG A 2 -23.41 2.01 7.57
C ARG A 2 -24.42 1.33 8.51
N ARG A 3 -25.14 0.29 8.07
CA ARG A 3 -26.12 -0.44 8.90
C ARG A 3 -25.49 -1.16 10.10
N ARG A 4 -24.22 -1.57 10.02
CA ARG A 4 -23.50 -2.25 11.12
C ARG A 4 -22.85 -1.28 12.10
N LEU A 5 -22.85 0.01 11.80
CA LEU A 5 -22.35 1.08 12.66
C LEU A 5 -23.45 1.79 13.44
N VAL A 6 -24.72 1.40 13.22
CA VAL A 6 -25.84 1.87 14.03
C VAL A 6 -25.65 1.30 15.43
N GLY A 7 -25.52 2.19 16.42
CA GLY A 7 -25.22 1.79 17.82
C GLY A 7 -23.73 1.82 18.19
N ALA A 8 -22.84 2.33 17.32
CA ALA A 8 -21.44 2.52 17.70
C ALA A 8 -21.33 3.55 18.82
N VAL A 9 -20.72 3.15 19.94
CA VAL A 9 -20.54 3.98 21.14
C VAL A 9 -19.16 4.63 21.09
N PRO A 10 -19.04 5.96 21.30
CA PRO A 10 -17.73 6.62 21.38
C PRO A 10 -17.00 6.14 22.64
N LEU A 11 -15.75 5.69 22.46
CA LEU A 11 -14.87 5.28 23.55
C LEU A 11 -13.96 6.44 23.97
N ARG A 12 -13.31 7.08 22.99
CA ARG A 12 -12.39 8.20 23.18
C ARG A 12 -12.13 8.89 21.83
N ASP A 13 -12.12 10.22 21.80
CA ASP A 13 -11.79 11.02 20.61
C ASP A 13 -12.42 10.50 19.30
N ASN A 14 -11.61 9.94 18.41
CA ASN A 14 -12.03 9.35 17.13
C ASN A 14 -12.20 7.83 17.16
N ILE A 15 -12.32 7.21 18.35
CA ILE A 15 -12.40 5.75 18.54
C ILE A 15 -13.82 5.37 18.96
N TYR A 16 -14.38 4.39 18.28
CA TYR A 16 -15.75 3.91 18.49
C TYR A 16 -15.77 2.40 18.69
N LEU A 17 -16.60 1.93 19.61
CA LEU A 17 -16.93 0.51 19.79
C LEU A 17 -18.19 0.16 19.01
N ALA A 18 -18.20 -0.98 18.33
CA ALA A 18 -19.34 -1.47 17.58
C ALA A 18 -19.49 -2.99 17.74
N ASP A 19 -20.72 -3.46 18.00
CA ASP A 19 -20.99 -4.87 18.34
C ASP A 19 -20.98 -5.81 17.13
N HIS A 20 -21.27 -5.31 15.94
CA HIS A 20 -21.52 -6.14 14.77
C HIS A 20 -20.39 -6.11 13.74
N ILE A 21 -19.20 -5.69 14.14
CA ILE A 21 -18.03 -5.69 13.28
C ILE A 21 -17.09 -6.84 13.65
N PRO A 22 -16.68 -7.66 12.68
CA PRO A 22 -15.78 -8.79 12.95
C PRO A 22 -14.33 -8.37 13.11
N THR A 23 -13.95 -7.19 12.61
CA THR A 23 -12.58 -6.70 12.57
C THR A 23 -12.51 -5.21 12.81
N PRO A 24 -11.44 -4.73 13.47
CA PRO A 24 -11.18 -3.31 13.57
C PRO A 24 -10.89 -2.71 12.18
N PHE A 25 -11.31 -1.48 11.95
CA PHE A 25 -11.01 -0.74 10.74
C PHE A 25 -11.04 0.77 10.95
N VAL A 26 -10.41 1.48 10.02
CA VAL A 26 -10.45 2.94 9.94
C VAL A 26 -11.40 3.36 8.83
N MET A 27 -12.26 4.34 9.11
CA MET A 27 -13.17 4.94 8.14
C MET A 27 -12.98 6.46 8.10
N GLY A 28 -12.96 7.02 6.90
CA GLY A 28 -12.83 8.44 6.63
C GLY A 28 -11.49 8.81 6.03
N LEU A 29 -11.50 9.60 4.95
CA LEU A 29 -10.29 10.04 4.25
C LEU A 29 -9.64 11.25 4.93
N PHE A 30 -10.44 12.28 5.25
CA PHE A 30 -9.95 13.53 5.87
C PHE A 30 -10.06 13.53 7.40
N ARG A 31 -11.03 12.80 7.96
CA ARG A 31 -11.25 12.66 9.39
C ARG A 31 -11.38 11.17 9.74
N PRO A 32 -10.25 10.46 9.82
CA PRO A 32 -10.26 9.03 10.06
C PRO A 32 -10.79 8.71 11.47
N ARG A 33 -11.72 7.77 11.52
CA ARG A 33 -12.31 7.24 12.75
C ARG A 33 -11.98 5.76 12.87
N ILE A 34 -11.60 5.32 14.05
CA ILE A 34 -11.27 3.93 14.37
C ILE A 34 -12.51 3.25 14.92
N TYR A 35 -12.90 2.13 14.34
CA TYR A 35 -13.98 1.28 14.83
C TYR A 35 -13.41 -0.05 15.32
N LEU A 36 -13.75 -0.40 16.57
CA LEU A 36 -13.28 -1.61 17.24
C LEU A 36 -14.46 -2.52 17.60
N PRO A 37 -14.31 -3.85 17.50
CA PRO A 37 -15.26 -4.78 18.07
C PRO A 37 -15.36 -4.61 19.60
N SER A 38 -16.56 -4.58 20.14
CA SER A 38 -16.80 -4.48 21.58
C SER A 38 -16.32 -5.72 22.37
N ALA A 39 -16.22 -6.87 21.71
CA ALA A 39 -15.78 -8.14 22.30
C ALA A 39 -14.28 -8.20 22.65
N LEU A 40 -13.50 -7.16 22.36
CA LEU A 40 -12.06 -7.13 22.64
C LEU A 40 -11.78 -6.81 24.11
N SER A 41 -10.84 -7.53 24.72
CA SER A 41 -10.33 -7.21 26.04
C SER A 41 -9.59 -5.86 26.06
N GLY A 42 -9.47 -5.21 27.21
CA GLY A 42 -8.81 -3.91 27.32
C GLY A 42 -7.36 -3.90 26.81
N ARG A 43 -6.61 -5.02 26.99
CA ARG A 43 -5.25 -5.16 26.45
C ARG A 43 -5.26 -5.26 24.93
N GLU A 44 -6.14 -6.07 24.36
CA GLU A 44 -6.28 -6.21 22.90
C GLU A 44 -6.70 -4.87 22.27
N GLN A 45 -7.62 -4.14 22.92
CA GLN A 45 -7.98 -2.80 22.47
C GLN A 45 -6.77 -1.87 22.39
N ALA A 46 -5.92 -1.85 23.43
CA ALA A 46 -4.73 -1.01 23.45
C ALA A 46 -3.77 -1.32 22.28
N TYR A 47 -3.51 -2.59 22.01
CA TYR A 47 -2.66 -3.02 20.88
C TYR A 47 -3.23 -2.59 19.53
N ILE A 48 -4.52 -2.84 19.33
CA ILE A 48 -5.20 -2.55 18.07
C ILE A 48 -5.34 -1.05 17.85
N ILE A 49 -5.67 -0.28 18.89
CA ILE A 49 -5.72 1.18 18.81
C ILE A 49 -4.37 1.71 18.37
N ARG A 50 -3.27 1.24 18.97
CA ARG A 50 -1.92 1.68 18.62
C ARG A 50 -1.59 1.36 17.17
N HIS A 51 -1.95 0.16 16.71
CA HIS A 51 -1.78 -0.27 15.32
C HIS A 51 -2.56 0.64 14.35
N GLN A 52 -3.83 0.89 14.60
CA GLN A 52 -4.68 1.76 13.77
C GLN A 52 -4.21 3.23 13.79
N GLN A 53 -3.78 3.72 14.94
CA GLN A 53 -3.21 5.06 15.04
C GLN A 53 -1.93 5.21 14.21
N HIS A 54 -1.12 4.15 14.12
CA HIS A 54 0.08 4.16 13.27
C HIS A 54 -0.29 4.27 11.80
N HIS A 55 -1.27 3.51 11.32
CA HIS A 55 -1.82 3.64 9.96
C HIS A 55 -2.31 5.05 9.67
N ILE A 56 -3.07 5.65 10.60
CA ILE A 56 -3.59 7.03 10.44
C ILE A 56 -2.44 8.04 10.36
N ARG A 57 -1.47 7.94 11.28
CA ARG A 57 -0.33 8.87 11.34
C ARG A 57 0.52 8.84 10.08
N ARG A 58 0.69 7.67 9.46
CA ARG A 58 1.41 7.51 8.20
C ARG A 58 0.58 7.90 6.97
N GLY A 59 -0.73 8.05 7.10
CA GLY A 59 -1.62 8.29 5.97
C GLY A 59 -1.83 7.06 5.08
N ASP A 60 -1.69 5.85 5.62
CA ASP A 60 -1.81 4.59 4.86
C ASP A 60 -3.15 4.44 4.14
N HIS A 61 -4.23 5.00 4.70
CA HIS A 61 -5.55 5.05 4.08
C HIS A 61 -5.56 5.86 2.77
N ILE A 62 -4.75 6.92 2.68
CA ILE A 62 -4.57 7.72 1.45
C ILE A 62 -3.72 6.94 0.45
N VAL A 63 -2.60 6.37 0.92
CA VAL A 63 -1.69 5.57 0.08
C VAL A 63 -2.43 4.37 -0.53
N LYS A 64 -3.29 3.69 0.24
CA LYS A 64 -4.12 2.58 -0.27
C LYS A 64 -5.05 3.02 -1.40
N VAL A 65 -5.69 4.19 -1.30
CA VAL A 65 -6.56 4.73 -2.35
C VAL A 65 -5.75 5.07 -3.61
N LEU A 66 -4.61 5.74 -3.46
CA LEU A 66 -3.73 6.09 -4.59
C LEU A 66 -3.15 4.85 -5.28
N SER A 67 -2.70 3.87 -4.50
CA SER A 67 -2.19 2.59 -5.03
C SER A 67 -3.28 1.83 -5.79
N PHE A 68 -4.52 1.86 -5.29
CA PHE A 68 -5.65 1.26 -5.99
C PHE A 68 -6.00 2.00 -7.28
N ALA A 69 -5.96 3.33 -7.29
CA ALA A 69 -6.16 4.12 -8.51
C ALA A 69 -5.08 3.82 -9.56
N ALA A 70 -3.81 3.72 -9.13
CA ALA A 70 -2.71 3.32 -10.00
C ALA A 70 -2.92 1.90 -10.57
N LEU A 71 -3.39 0.96 -9.75
CA LEU A 71 -3.74 -0.38 -10.19
C LEU A 71 -4.88 -0.37 -11.23
N CYS A 72 -5.92 0.44 -11.04
CA CYS A 72 -7.01 0.58 -11.99
C CYS A 72 -6.54 1.11 -13.35
N ILE A 73 -5.60 2.07 -13.36
CA ILE A 73 -5.03 2.62 -14.60
C ILE A 73 -4.14 1.58 -15.30
N HIS A 74 -3.34 0.83 -14.54
CA HIS A 74 -2.37 -0.14 -15.06
C HIS A 74 -2.81 -1.59 -14.84
N TRP A 75 -4.11 -1.87 -14.87
CA TRP A 75 -4.72 -3.17 -14.53
C TRP A 75 -4.15 -4.35 -15.34
N PHE A 76 -3.64 -4.07 -16.54
CA PHE A 76 -3.05 -5.07 -17.45
C PHE A 76 -1.60 -5.44 -17.10
N ASN A 77 -0.93 -4.69 -16.20
CA ASN A 77 0.46 -4.91 -15.87
C ASN A 77 0.60 -5.78 -14.59
N PRO A 78 1.13 -7.02 -14.68
CA PRO A 78 1.26 -7.91 -13.54
C PRO A 78 2.24 -7.39 -12.48
N LEU A 79 3.22 -6.54 -12.84
CA LEU A 79 4.15 -5.95 -11.88
C LEU A 79 3.45 -4.94 -10.96
N VAL A 80 2.45 -4.21 -11.48
CA VAL A 80 1.67 -3.28 -10.67
C VAL A 80 0.79 -4.04 -9.67
N TRP A 81 0.23 -5.19 -10.04
CA TRP A 81 -0.46 -6.09 -9.13
C TRP A 81 0.47 -6.59 -8.02
N ALA A 82 1.65 -7.09 -8.39
CA ALA A 82 2.65 -7.55 -7.42
C ALA A 82 3.05 -6.42 -6.45
N ALA A 83 3.35 -5.23 -6.95
CA ALA A 83 3.69 -4.06 -6.14
C ALA A 83 2.55 -3.67 -5.18
N PHE A 84 1.30 -3.70 -5.65
CA PHE A 84 0.13 -3.39 -4.86
C PHE A 84 -0.05 -4.38 -3.69
N PHE A 85 0.06 -5.68 -3.92
CA PHE A 85 -0.03 -6.69 -2.87
C PHE A 85 1.14 -6.62 -1.89
N LEU A 86 2.36 -6.46 -2.38
CA LEU A 86 3.55 -6.36 -1.54
C LEU A 86 3.53 -5.12 -0.66
N SER A 87 3.17 -3.96 -1.21
CA SER A 87 3.07 -2.72 -0.43
C SER A 87 2.02 -2.82 0.68
N GLY A 88 0.89 -3.46 0.42
CA GLY A 88 -0.12 -3.72 1.44
C GLY A 88 0.41 -4.58 2.59
N LYS A 89 1.17 -5.63 2.26
CA LYS A 89 1.81 -6.50 3.23
C LYS A 89 2.87 -5.78 4.06
N ASP A 90 3.71 -4.99 3.42
CA ASP A 90 4.76 -4.21 4.09
C ASP A 90 4.17 -3.15 5.02
N MET A 91 3.06 -2.52 4.64
CA MET A 91 2.32 -1.60 5.51
C MET A 91 1.90 -2.28 6.81
N GLU A 92 1.28 -3.46 6.73
CA GLU A 92 0.82 -4.20 7.90
C GLU A 92 1.99 -4.63 8.79
N MET A 93 3.05 -5.20 8.21
CA MET A 93 4.24 -5.62 8.97
C MET A 93 4.92 -4.45 9.67
N SER A 94 5.06 -3.31 8.99
CA SER A 94 5.65 -2.11 9.56
C SER A 94 4.80 -1.53 10.71
N CYS A 95 3.47 -1.62 10.63
CA CYS A 95 2.59 -1.21 11.73
C CYS A 95 2.69 -2.15 12.92
N ASP A 96 2.81 -3.46 12.69
CA ASP A 96 3.02 -4.45 13.75
C ASP A 96 4.35 -4.22 14.50
N GLU A 97 5.42 -3.95 13.76
CA GLU A 97 6.73 -3.62 14.33
C GLU A 97 6.67 -2.35 15.18
N ALA A 98 5.95 -1.33 14.70
CA ALA A 98 5.77 -0.09 15.43
C ALA A 98 5.00 -0.27 16.75
N VAL A 99 4.03 -1.19 16.79
CA VAL A 99 3.31 -1.55 18.04
C VAL A 99 4.28 -2.17 19.04
N VAL A 100 5.05 -3.18 18.62
CA VAL A 100 6.02 -3.87 19.49
C VAL A 100 7.11 -2.89 19.96
N HIS A 101 7.62 -2.05 19.07
CA HIS A 101 8.61 -1.05 19.44
C HIS A 101 8.09 -0.04 20.46
N ALA A 102 6.82 0.38 20.34
CA ALA A 102 6.22 1.38 21.23
C ALA A 102 5.82 0.83 22.60
N LEU A 103 5.42 -0.44 22.69
CA LEU A 103 4.91 -1.06 23.91
C LEU A 103 5.90 -2.04 24.57
N GLY A 104 7.03 -2.27 23.92
CA GLY A 104 8.09 -3.15 24.40
C GLY A 104 8.01 -4.57 23.83
N GLU A 105 9.16 -5.24 23.76
CA GLU A 105 9.25 -6.57 23.15
C GLU A 105 8.49 -7.67 23.91
N GLN A 106 8.26 -7.47 25.19
CA GLN A 106 7.53 -8.40 26.07
C GLN A 106 6.09 -8.66 25.62
N ILE A 107 5.46 -7.72 24.90
CA ILE A 107 4.08 -7.90 24.44
C ILE A 107 3.97 -8.77 23.18
N ARG A 108 5.09 -9.16 22.56
CA ARG A 108 5.14 -9.81 21.25
C ARG A 108 4.27 -11.07 21.18
N ALA A 109 4.32 -11.92 22.20
CA ALA A 109 3.52 -13.14 22.27
C ALA A 109 2.02 -12.84 22.39
N ASP A 110 1.64 -11.95 23.29
CA ASP A 110 0.25 -11.54 23.53
C ASP A 110 -0.34 -10.85 22.30
N TYR A 111 0.44 -9.97 21.66
CA TYR A 111 0.04 -9.30 20.44
C TYR A 111 -0.16 -10.27 19.28
N SER A 112 0.75 -11.23 19.09
CA SER A 112 0.63 -12.28 18.07
C SER A 112 -0.62 -13.14 18.29
N THR A 113 -0.95 -13.47 19.55
CA THR A 113 -2.16 -14.19 19.92
C THR A 113 -3.41 -13.37 19.61
N SER A 114 -3.41 -12.07 19.89
CA SER A 114 -4.51 -11.16 19.56
C SER A 114 -4.73 -11.08 18.04
N LEU A 115 -3.67 -11.01 17.24
CA LEU A 115 -3.76 -11.05 15.78
C LEU A 115 -4.37 -12.37 15.28
N LEU A 116 -3.97 -13.50 15.87
CA LEU A 116 -4.50 -14.81 15.52
C LEU A 116 -5.99 -14.92 15.84
N ARG A 117 -6.43 -14.47 17.03
CA ARG A 117 -7.85 -14.44 17.41
C ARG A 117 -8.69 -13.60 16.44
N LEU A 118 -8.21 -12.42 16.07
CA LEU A 118 -8.88 -11.58 15.10
C LEU A 118 -8.94 -12.24 13.71
N ALA A 119 -7.94 -13.01 13.32
CA ALA A 119 -7.92 -13.70 12.03
C ALA A 119 -8.87 -14.90 12.01
N THR A 120 -8.97 -15.65 13.10
CA THR A 120 -9.85 -16.84 13.18
C THR A 120 -11.34 -16.49 13.27
N GLY A 121 -11.67 -15.30 13.80
CA GLY A 121 -13.05 -14.78 13.85
C GLY A 121 -13.57 -14.24 12.51
N ARG A 122 -12.75 -14.21 11.47
CA ARG A 122 -13.10 -13.61 10.17
C ARG A 122 -13.80 -14.60 9.25
N ARG A 123 -15.00 -14.28 8.77
CA ARG A 123 -15.52 -14.83 7.51
C ARG A 123 -14.73 -14.17 6.35
N ARG A 124 -14.02 -14.96 5.58
CA ARG A 124 -13.31 -14.52 4.39
C ARG A 124 -14.32 -13.96 3.38
N ILE A 125 -14.30 -12.66 3.15
CA ILE A 125 -15.01 -12.06 2.03
C ILE A 125 -14.00 -12.10 0.86
N ALA A 126 -14.06 -13.18 0.08
CA ALA A 126 -13.25 -13.31 -1.13
C ALA A 126 -13.66 -12.21 -2.13
N GLY A 127 -12.70 -11.47 -2.65
CA GLY A 127 -12.91 -10.60 -3.82
C GLY A 127 -12.93 -9.09 -3.57
N MET A 128 -12.64 -8.56 -2.38
CA MET A 128 -12.47 -7.11 -2.20
C MET A 128 -11.00 -6.69 -2.29
N PRO A 129 -10.58 -6.03 -3.39
CA PRO A 129 -9.20 -5.57 -3.57
C PRO A 129 -8.71 -4.57 -2.50
N LEU A 130 -9.62 -3.81 -1.90
CA LEU A 130 -9.30 -2.82 -0.85
C LEU A 130 -9.19 -3.41 0.57
N ALA A 131 -9.53 -4.68 0.76
CA ALA A 131 -9.40 -5.40 2.03
C ALA A 131 -7.99 -6.01 2.20
N PHE A 132 -6.94 -5.25 1.81
CA PHE A 132 -5.55 -5.68 1.95
C PHE A 132 -5.14 -5.70 3.42
N GLY A 133 -4.46 -6.75 3.81
CA GLY A 133 -4.00 -6.98 5.18
C GLY A 133 -4.72 -8.14 5.86
N GLU A 134 -5.82 -8.64 5.28
CA GLU A 134 -6.57 -9.75 5.88
C GLU A 134 -6.04 -11.14 5.52
N GLY A 135 -5.25 -11.26 4.45
CA GLY A 135 -4.82 -12.57 3.92
C GLY A 135 -3.55 -13.13 4.53
N ASP A 136 -2.74 -12.34 5.20
CA ASP A 136 -1.37 -12.75 5.54
C ASP A 136 -1.03 -12.69 7.03
N THR A 137 -2.00 -13.01 7.91
CA THR A 137 -1.77 -13.08 9.36
C THR A 137 -0.60 -14.02 9.71
N LYS A 138 -0.45 -15.12 8.96
CA LYS A 138 0.66 -16.05 9.16
C LYS A 138 2.03 -15.39 8.91
N SER A 139 2.16 -14.58 7.86
CA SER A 139 3.42 -13.88 7.59
C SER A 139 3.67 -12.75 8.58
N ARG A 140 2.63 -12.05 9.02
CA ARG A 140 2.72 -11.03 10.08
C ARG A 140 3.24 -11.64 11.39
N ILE A 141 2.64 -12.74 11.84
CA ILE A 141 3.09 -13.45 13.06
C ILE A 141 4.52 -13.96 12.89
N ARG A 142 4.85 -14.56 11.72
CA ARG A 142 6.22 -15.02 11.44
C ARG A 142 7.22 -13.87 11.45
N ASN A 143 6.85 -12.70 10.90
CA ASN A 143 7.69 -11.51 10.93
C ASN A 143 7.91 -11.02 12.37
N LEU A 144 6.85 -10.95 13.18
CA LEU A 144 6.93 -10.57 14.59
C LEU A 144 7.84 -11.50 15.40
N VAL A 145 7.76 -12.82 15.19
CA VAL A 145 8.58 -13.80 15.89
C VAL A 145 10.05 -13.74 15.46
N ASN A 146 10.31 -13.60 14.17
CA ASN A 146 11.65 -13.59 13.58
C ASN A 146 12.22 -12.18 13.37
N TRP A 147 11.54 -11.16 13.88
CA TRP A 147 11.93 -9.78 13.64
C TRP A 147 13.34 -9.49 14.13
N LYS A 148 14.15 -9.01 13.20
CA LYS A 148 15.48 -8.46 13.47
C LYS A 148 15.45 -6.99 13.04
N THR A 149 15.97 -6.11 13.88
CA THR A 149 16.10 -4.69 13.52
C THR A 149 16.84 -4.56 12.18
N PRO A 150 16.26 -3.88 11.18
CA PRO A 150 16.93 -3.71 9.91
C PRO A 150 18.24 -2.94 10.10
N LYS A 151 19.30 -3.42 9.50
CA LYS A 151 20.60 -2.73 9.56
C LYS A 151 20.48 -1.43 8.75
N ARG A 152 20.90 -0.31 9.33
CA ARG A 152 20.80 1.04 8.73
C ARG A 152 21.44 1.11 7.33
N TRP A 153 22.51 0.34 7.09
CA TRP A 153 23.17 0.30 5.79
C TRP A 153 22.27 -0.28 4.67
N ALA A 154 21.36 -1.21 5.00
CA ALA A 154 20.42 -1.78 4.01
C ALA A 154 19.44 -0.71 3.50
N ALA A 155 18.96 0.18 4.39
CA ALA A 155 18.12 1.31 4.00
C ALA A 155 18.88 2.31 3.11
N LEU A 156 20.14 2.60 3.43
CA LEU A 156 21.00 3.46 2.60
C LEU A 156 21.23 2.85 1.21
N LEU A 157 21.51 1.56 1.14
CA LEU A 157 21.72 0.87 -0.13
C LEU A 157 20.44 0.87 -0.99
N ALA A 158 19.27 0.62 -0.38
CA ALA A 158 17.99 0.73 -1.07
C ALA A 158 17.73 2.14 -1.60
N ALA A 159 18.02 3.18 -0.81
CA ALA A 159 17.89 4.57 -1.26
C ALA A 159 18.82 4.89 -2.45
N VAL A 160 20.07 4.44 -2.42
CA VAL A 160 21.03 4.62 -3.52
C VAL A 160 20.54 3.94 -4.79
N VAL A 161 20.04 2.70 -4.68
CA VAL A 161 19.48 1.97 -5.84
C VAL A 161 18.26 2.70 -6.41
N CYS A 162 17.35 3.19 -5.57
CA CYS A 162 16.18 3.96 -6.03
C CYS A 162 16.61 5.24 -6.77
N ILE A 163 17.58 5.97 -6.23
CA ILE A 163 18.10 7.19 -6.87
C ILE A 163 18.78 6.86 -8.21
N ALA A 164 19.57 5.79 -8.26
CA ALA A 164 20.23 5.36 -9.50
C ALA A 164 19.22 4.96 -10.58
N VAL A 165 18.18 4.21 -10.23
CA VAL A 165 17.11 3.83 -11.16
C VAL A 165 16.33 5.06 -11.63
N ALA A 166 15.97 5.98 -10.72
CA ALA A 166 15.29 7.21 -11.09
C ALA A 166 16.15 8.07 -12.01
N GLY A 167 17.46 8.19 -11.74
CA GLY A 167 18.41 8.88 -12.58
C GLY A 167 18.55 8.25 -13.96
N ALA A 168 18.62 6.92 -14.05
CA ALA A 168 18.68 6.20 -15.31
C ALA A 168 17.40 6.39 -16.16
N CYS A 169 16.23 6.39 -15.51
CA CYS A 169 14.96 6.65 -16.19
C CYS A 169 14.84 8.11 -16.68
N ALA A 170 15.36 9.07 -15.90
CA ALA A 170 15.35 10.48 -16.27
C ALA A 170 16.41 10.81 -17.35
N ALA A 171 17.54 10.11 -17.34
CA ALA A 171 18.62 10.26 -18.29
C ALA A 171 18.41 9.50 -19.61
N ASN A 172 17.30 8.73 -19.74
CA ASN A 172 17.00 8.02 -20.99
C ASN A 172 16.80 9.06 -22.10
N PRO A 173 17.76 9.22 -23.07
CA PRO A 173 17.62 10.19 -24.12
C PRO A 173 16.39 9.78 -24.94
N GLN A 174 15.39 10.63 -25.00
CA GLN A 174 14.32 10.51 -25.98
C GLN A 174 15.01 10.37 -27.32
N GLY A 175 14.94 9.16 -27.92
CA GLY A 175 15.51 8.89 -29.22
C GLY A 175 15.02 10.00 -30.15
N SER A 176 15.99 10.73 -30.72
CA SER A 176 15.77 11.87 -31.58
C SER A 176 14.84 11.47 -32.73
N THR A 177 13.55 11.76 -32.57
CA THR A 177 12.58 11.68 -33.67
C THR A 177 12.90 12.68 -34.78
N ARG A 178 13.79 13.62 -34.50
CA ARG A 178 14.21 14.66 -35.43
C ARG A 178 14.83 14.08 -36.72
N GLY A 179 15.67 13.05 -36.64
CA GLY A 179 16.27 12.43 -37.82
C GLY A 179 15.30 11.67 -38.74
N ARG A 180 14.11 11.33 -38.27
CA ARG A 180 13.07 10.67 -39.10
C ARG A 180 12.26 11.68 -39.91
N TYR A 181 12.03 12.88 -39.38
CA TYR A 181 11.35 13.94 -40.11
C TYR A 181 12.24 14.53 -41.20
N ASP A 182 13.50 14.79 -40.91
CA ASP A 182 14.48 15.32 -41.90
C ASP A 182 14.63 14.35 -43.08
N SER A 183 14.65 13.04 -42.86
CA SER A 183 14.72 12.04 -43.94
C SER A 183 13.44 11.91 -44.78
N MET A 184 12.27 12.23 -44.21
CA MET A 184 11.01 12.21 -44.96
C MET A 184 10.83 13.50 -45.78
N GLU A 185 11.29 14.64 -45.31
CA GLU A 185 11.32 15.89 -46.09
C GLU A 185 12.26 15.79 -47.25
N ASP A 186 13.47 15.23 -47.06
CA ASP A 186 14.47 15.03 -48.11
C ASP A 186 13.94 14.07 -49.19
N PHE A 187 13.27 12.96 -48.77
CA PHE A 187 12.63 12.03 -49.72
C PHE A 187 11.48 12.67 -50.50
N SER A 188 10.71 13.55 -49.89
CA SER A 188 9.61 14.23 -50.56
C SER A 188 10.13 15.27 -51.58
N GLN A 189 11.21 15.97 -51.28
CA GLN A 189 11.85 16.90 -52.19
C GLN A 189 12.50 16.19 -53.38
N GLN A 190 13.21 15.07 -53.16
CA GLN A 190 13.78 14.27 -54.25
C GLN A 190 12.71 13.74 -55.21
N THR A 191 11.57 13.30 -54.70
CA THR A 191 10.49 12.83 -55.57
C THR A 191 9.81 13.93 -56.33
N MET A 192 9.69 15.13 -55.77
CA MET A 192 9.15 16.30 -56.50
C MET A 192 10.10 16.79 -57.60
N ASP A 193 11.42 16.79 -57.36
CA ASP A 193 12.44 17.21 -58.33
C ASP A 193 12.55 16.19 -59.48
N ALA A 194 12.44 14.87 -59.16
CA ALA A 194 12.40 13.85 -60.19
C ALA A 194 11.13 13.96 -61.07
N ALA A 195 9.97 14.30 -60.48
CA ALA A 195 8.75 14.52 -61.25
C ALA A 195 8.84 15.78 -62.15
N LYS A 196 9.47 16.83 -61.72
CA LYS A 196 9.75 18.03 -62.56
C LYS A 196 10.65 17.74 -63.74
N THR A 197 11.67 16.92 -63.53
CA THR A 197 12.63 16.58 -64.62
C THR A 197 12.04 15.65 -65.65
N ALA A 198 11.00 14.91 -65.32
CA ALA A 198 10.29 13.99 -66.27
C ALA A 198 9.24 14.68 -67.16
N VAL A 199 8.95 15.96 -66.93
CA VAL A 199 7.93 16.75 -67.68
C VAL A 199 8.57 17.65 -68.76
N TYR A 200 9.88 17.73 -68.81
CA TYR A 200 10.62 18.44 -69.85
C TYR A 200 11.39 17.44 -70.73
#